data_e724d65651ea50e27a8b54cd66f74fc9
#
_entry.id   e724d65651ea50e27a8b54cd66f74fc9
#
_cell.length_a   1.000
_cell.length_b   1.000
_cell.length_c   1.000
_cell.angle_alpha   90.00
_cell.angle_beta   90.00
_cell.angle_gamma   90.00
#
_symmetry.space_group_name_H-M   'P 1'
#
loop_
_entity.id
_entity.type
_entity.pdbx_description
1 polymer ?
#
loop_
_entity_poly.entity_id
_entity_poly.type
_entity_poly.pdbx_seq_one_letter_code
_entity_poly.pdbx_strand_id
1 'polypeptide(L)'
;MQKRSEHPHGENSIRVKIACMQFFESLNPLFQGRLYVVDDGCPNGSGNMAEEIMREYPNSAHKVFFLDRAIDDQDQDLPPGITHKSGSNRSVKGGAALFGMRKALKSDVEGLHVVVDNDADLSVHPMQLGLLLEDILDGSAKAVAGSRREIDSASLIGGGRNKRGNLFINIWQYFLPELAERITDTNRAFKAFESQALDKILSQIKIYTFPYQIELLQACISNDVPLVKKGIAYIDSEAASTQSGDNITETYLNQIHQIIDIAKRYKTIDPDDALLQYFMSISEDDWRLIEENPPEDIRDLI
;
A
#
# COMPACT_ATOMS: atom_id res chain seq x y z
N MET A 1 1.95 -12.62 -5.29
CA MET A 1 2.87 -12.72 -6.44
C MET A 1 2.65 -13.96 -7.31
N GLN A 2 2.24 -15.11 -6.77
CA GLN A 2 2.04 -16.35 -7.53
C GLN A 2 1.23 -16.20 -8.84
N LYS A 3 0.25 -15.28 -8.88
CA LYS A 3 -0.52 -14.96 -10.10
C LYS A 3 0.12 -13.89 -10.99
N ARG A 4 1.18 -13.23 -10.53
CA ARG A 4 1.82 -12.11 -11.25
C ARG A 4 2.97 -12.53 -12.14
N SER A 5 3.63 -13.66 -11.84
CA SER A 5 4.60 -14.27 -12.75
C SER A 5 3.93 -14.84 -14.01
N GLU A 6 2.64 -15.20 -13.91
CA GLU A 6 1.80 -15.64 -15.03
C GLU A 6 1.11 -14.46 -15.75
N HIS A 7 1.19 -13.25 -15.19
CA HIS A 7 0.65 -12.05 -15.83
C HIS A 7 1.47 -11.71 -17.08
N PRO A 8 0.82 -11.35 -18.21
CA PRO A 8 1.52 -11.01 -19.46
C PRO A 8 2.60 -9.94 -19.33
N HIS A 9 2.58 -9.17 -18.24
CA HIS A 9 3.54 -8.11 -17.94
C HIS A 9 4.47 -8.43 -16.75
N GLY A 10 4.49 -9.66 -16.21
CA GLY A 10 5.24 -10.01 -14.99
C GLY A 10 6.71 -9.61 -15.05
N GLU A 11 7.46 -10.11 -16.01
CA GLU A 11 8.87 -9.75 -16.24
C GLU A 11 9.03 -8.32 -16.74
N ASN A 12 8.16 -7.88 -17.63
CA ASN A 12 8.22 -6.54 -18.21
C ASN A 12 7.95 -5.45 -17.18
N SER A 13 7.23 -5.71 -16.09
CA SER A 13 6.93 -4.69 -15.09
C SER A 13 8.19 -4.10 -14.46
N ILE A 14 9.20 -4.93 -14.18
CA ILE A 14 10.49 -4.48 -13.63
C ILE A 14 11.26 -3.67 -14.67
N ARG A 15 11.36 -4.17 -15.91
CA ARG A 15 12.03 -3.46 -17.00
C ARG A 15 11.38 -2.11 -17.31
N VAL A 16 10.05 -2.04 -17.31
CA VAL A 16 9.32 -0.78 -17.50
C VAL A 16 9.61 0.21 -16.37
N LYS A 17 9.63 -0.24 -15.11
CA LYS A 17 9.97 0.63 -13.98
C LYS A 17 11.39 1.18 -14.09
N ILE A 18 12.36 0.34 -14.44
CA ILE A 18 13.75 0.76 -14.66
C ILE A 18 13.84 1.74 -15.83
N ALA A 19 13.19 1.44 -16.96
CA ALA A 19 13.19 2.32 -18.12
C ALA A 19 12.57 3.69 -17.83
N CYS A 20 11.51 3.75 -17.03
CA CYS A 20 10.91 5.01 -16.58
C CYS A 20 11.89 5.83 -15.72
N MET A 21 12.62 5.22 -14.79
CA MET A 21 13.62 5.91 -13.99
C MET A 21 14.76 6.44 -14.87
N GLN A 22 15.29 5.62 -15.78
CA GLN A 22 16.31 6.04 -16.75
C GLN A 22 15.83 7.20 -17.64
N PHE A 23 14.54 7.20 -18.02
CA PHE A 23 13.96 8.32 -18.75
C PHE A 23 13.98 9.61 -17.92
N PHE A 24 13.56 9.58 -16.65
CA PHE A 24 13.63 10.75 -15.78
C PHE A 24 15.06 11.21 -15.54
N GLU A 25 16.01 10.30 -15.36
CA GLU A 25 17.44 10.60 -15.26
C GLU A 25 17.98 11.29 -16.53
N SER A 26 17.51 10.88 -17.70
CA SER A 26 17.89 11.50 -18.98
C SER A 26 17.36 12.93 -19.12
N LEU A 27 16.22 13.24 -18.49
CA LEU A 27 15.63 14.59 -18.50
C LEU A 27 16.30 15.52 -17.50
N ASN A 28 16.73 14.99 -16.36
CA ASN A 28 17.36 15.76 -15.30
C ASN A 28 18.46 14.92 -14.63
N PRO A 29 19.76 15.29 -14.83
CA PRO A 29 20.87 14.54 -14.26
C PRO A 29 20.96 14.59 -12.73
N LEU A 30 20.20 15.47 -12.08
CA LEU A 30 20.07 15.50 -10.62
C LEU A 30 19.06 14.46 -10.09
N PHE A 31 18.22 13.91 -10.96
CA PHE A 31 17.32 12.82 -10.59
C PHE A 31 18.08 11.50 -10.57
N GLN A 32 17.93 10.74 -9.48
CA GLN A 32 18.50 9.41 -9.33
C GLN A 32 17.40 8.44 -8.90
N GLY A 33 17.06 7.49 -9.75
CA GLY A 33 16.05 6.48 -9.49
C GLY A 33 16.65 5.16 -9.00
N ARG A 34 16.14 4.62 -7.90
CA ARG A 34 16.52 3.30 -7.39
C ARG A 34 15.29 2.42 -7.21
N LEU A 35 15.28 1.26 -7.85
CA LEU A 35 14.20 0.28 -7.71
C LEU A 35 14.55 -0.76 -6.65
N TYR A 36 13.72 -0.85 -5.61
CA TYR A 36 13.81 -1.88 -4.58
C TYR A 36 12.61 -2.83 -4.74
N VAL A 37 12.89 -4.06 -5.11
CA VAL A 37 11.89 -5.13 -5.20
C VAL A 37 11.96 -5.97 -3.95
N VAL A 38 10.82 -6.22 -3.32
CA VAL A 38 10.74 -7.10 -2.15
C VAL A 38 9.89 -8.32 -2.49
N ASP A 39 10.51 -9.49 -2.42
CA ASP A 39 9.82 -10.77 -2.54
C ASP A 39 9.35 -11.24 -1.16
N ASP A 40 8.05 -11.53 -1.03
CA ASP A 40 7.42 -12.00 0.20
C ASP A 40 7.29 -13.53 0.21
N GLY A 41 8.37 -14.24 -0.11
CA GLY A 41 8.40 -15.70 -0.16
C GLY A 41 7.54 -16.27 -1.28
N CYS A 42 7.69 -15.77 -2.52
CA CYS A 42 6.96 -16.26 -3.66
C CYS A 42 7.41 -17.68 -4.05
N PRO A 43 6.51 -18.69 -4.03
CA PRO A 43 6.87 -20.08 -4.34
C PRO A 43 7.31 -20.29 -5.80
N ASN A 44 6.99 -19.34 -6.70
CA ASN A 44 7.36 -19.39 -8.12
C ASN A 44 8.67 -18.64 -8.42
N GLY A 45 9.44 -18.24 -7.40
CA GLY A 45 10.76 -17.65 -7.57
C GLY A 45 10.75 -16.25 -8.20
N SER A 46 9.69 -15.44 -7.97
CA SER A 46 9.60 -14.08 -8.52
C SER A 46 10.78 -13.20 -8.11
N GLY A 47 11.30 -13.37 -6.88
CA GLY A 47 12.48 -12.64 -6.41
C GLY A 47 13.73 -12.99 -7.21
N ASN A 48 13.96 -14.29 -7.48
CA ASN A 48 15.12 -14.73 -8.28
C ASN A 48 15.03 -14.20 -9.72
N MET A 49 13.82 -14.22 -10.32
CA MET A 49 13.60 -13.62 -11.64
C MET A 49 13.90 -12.13 -11.63
N ALA A 50 13.50 -11.41 -10.57
CA ALA A 50 13.82 -9.99 -10.41
C ALA A 50 15.33 -9.75 -10.32
N GLU A 51 16.08 -10.60 -9.59
CA GLU A 51 17.54 -10.52 -9.55
C GLU A 51 18.18 -10.75 -10.92
N GLU A 52 17.68 -11.71 -11.70
CA GLU A 52 18.18 -11.97 -13.06
C GLU A 52 17.98 -10.74 -13.94
N ILE A 53 16.81 -10.12 -13.92
CA ILE A 53 16.54 -8.89 -14.66
C ILE A 53 17.47 -7.76 -14.20
N MET A 54 17.69 -7.59 -12.91
CA MET A 54 18.57 -6.52 -12.40
C MET A 54 20.04 -6.69 -12.79
N ARG A 55 20.51 -7.92 -13.06
CA ARG A 55 21.86 -8.16 -13.61
C ARG A 55 22.04 -7.60 -15.03
N GLU A 56 20.96 -7.36 -15.77
CA GLU A 56 20.99 -6.67 -17.06
C GLU A 56 21.38 -5.17 -16.89
N TYR A 57 21.32 -4.64 -15.65
CA TYR A 57 21.59 -3.24 -15.31
C TYR A 57 22.73 -3.13 -14.27
N PRO A 58 23.95 -3.58 -14.56
CA PRO A 58 25.00 -3.77 -13.55
C PRO A 58 25.51 -2.48 -12.89
N ASN A 59 25.32 -1.34 -13.55
CA ASN A 59 25.72 -0.03 -13.04
C ASN A 59 24.61 0.69 -12.24
N SER A 60 23.47 0.03 -12.02
CA SER A 60 22.36 0.59 -11.28
C SER A 60 22.45 0.29 -9.79
N ALA A 61 21.84 1.14 -8.97
CA ALA A 61 21.67 0.89 -7.53
C ALA A 61 20.37 0.13 -7.19
N HIS A 62 19.79 -0.59 -8.18
CA HIS A 62 18.60 -1.39 -7.99
C HIS A 62 18.89 -2.62 -7.13
N LYS A 63 17.94 -3.04 -6.29
CA LYS A 63 18.11 -4.18 -5.37
C LYS A 63 16.87 -5.05 -5.27
N VAL A 64 17.09 -6.33 -5.01
CA VAL A 64 16.05 -7.28 -4.60
C VAL A 64 16.28 -7.69 -3.16
N PHE A 65 15.22 -7.73 -2.38
CA PHE A 65 15.22 -8.19 -1.00
C PHE A 65 14.25 -9.36 -0.86
N PHE A 66 14.57 -10.30 -0.01
CA PHE A 66 13.75 -11.48 0.28
C PHE A 66 13.29 -11.39 1.74
N LEU A 67 12.00 -11.14 1.95
CA LEU A 67 11.47 -10.94 3.29
C LEU A 67 11.56 -12.21 4.14
N ASP A 68 11.28 -13.38 3.58
CA ASP A 68 11.39 -14.64 4.32
C ASP A 68 12.80 -14.85 4.86
N ARG A 69 13.83 -14.61 4.01
CA ARG A 69 15.24 -14.71 4.42
C ARG A 69 15.58 -13.67 5.49
N ALA A 70 15.09 -12.44 5.31
CA ALA A 70 15.32 -11.37 6.28
C ALA A 70 14.71 -11.70 7.66
N ILE A 71 13.54 -12.36 7.69
CA ILE A 71 12.92 -12.84 8.94
C ILE A 71 13.78 -13.92 9.60
N ASP A 72 14.27 -14.91 8.82
CA ASP A 72 15.14 -15.96 9.33
C ASP A 72 16.47 -15.42 9.88
N ASP A 73 17.05 -14.45 9.18
CA ASP A 73 18.31 -13.78 9.54
C ASP A 73 18.14 -12.70 10.62
N GLN A 74 16.92 -12.43 11.08
CA GLN A 74 16.60 -11.38 12.04
C GLN A 74 17.15 -9.99 11.61
N ASP A 75 16.97 -9.64 10.35
CA ASP A 75 17.43 -8.38 9.78
C ASP A 75 16.91 -7.17 10.60
N GLN A 76 17.82 -6.27 10.96
CA GLN A 76 17.52 -5.09 11.80
C GLN A 76 16.50 -4.13 11.19
N ASP A 77 16.23 -4.22 9.88
CA ASP A 77 15.28 -3.36 9.16
C ASP A 77 13.89 -3.97 9.07
N LEU A 78 13.68 -5.14 9.65
CA LEU A 78 12.36 -5.74 9.70
C LEU A 78 11.35 -4.85 10.45
N PRO A 79 10.10 -4.76 9.99
CA PRO A 79 9.02 -4.23 10.78
C PRO A 79 8.92 -4.94 12.14
N PRO A 80 8.72 -4.23 13.27
CA PRO A 80 8.73 -4.84 14.59
C PRO A 80 7.69 -5.93 14.76
N GLY A 81 8.12 -7.15 15.13
CA GLY A 81 7.24 -8.28 15.38
C GLY A 81 6.66 -8.94 14.14
N ILE A 82 7.16 -8.62 12.94
CA ILE A 82 6.75 -9.32 11.72
C ILE A 82 7.16 -10.80 11.80
N THR A 83 6.29 -11.66 11.29
CA THR A 83 6.53 -13.11 11.19
C THR A 83 6.30 -13.59 9.77
N HIS A 84 6.69 -14.84 9.49
CA HIS A 84 6.30 -15.53 8.26
C HIS A 84 4.79 -15.53 8.06
N LYS A 85 4.32 -15.96 6.89
CA LYS A 85 2.91 -15.97 6.48
C LYS A 85 1.94 -16.71 7.42
N SER A 86 2.45 -17.46 8.40
CA SER A 86 1.69 -18.11 9.47
C SER A 86 1.77 -17.28 10.76
N GLY A 87 0.64 -17.03 11.40
CA GLY A 87 0.56 -16.29 12.67
C GLY A 87 -0.12 -14.92 12.56
N SER A 88 -0.28 -14.25 13.70
CA SER A 88 -1.03 -12.99 13.82
C SER A 88 -0.32 -11.79 13.18
N ASN A 89 1.01 -11.79 13.17
CA ASN A 89 1.84 -10.72 12.59
C ASN A 89 2.41 -11.11 11.21
N ARG A 90 1.71 -11.99 10.51
CA ARG A 90 2.10 -12.45 9.17
C ARG A 90 2.12 -11.31 8.17
N SER A 91 3.13 -11.30 7.30
CA SER A 91 3.12 -10.43 6.14
C SER A 91 2.13 -10.93 5.09
N VAL A 92 1.24 -10.03 4.68
CA VAL A 92 0.46 -10.18 3.44
C VAL A 92 0.54 -8.87 2.70
N LYS A 93 1.53 -8.68 1.87
CA LYS A 93 1.87 -7.45 1.14
C LYS A 93 2.44 -6.33 2.01
N GLY A 94 1.81 -5.98 3.14
CA GLY A 94 2.20 -4.83 3.97
C GLY A 94 3.60 -4.99 4.55
N GLY A 95 3.92 -6.17 5.08
CA GLY A 95 5.26 -6.44 5.62
C GLY A 95 6.36 -6.27 4.58
N ALA A 96 6.15 -6.76 3.35
CA ALA A 96 7.12 -6.58 2.27
C ALA A 96 7.28 -5.11 1.88
N ALA A 97 6.18 -4.35 1.76
CA ALA A 97 6.21 -2.93 1.44
C ALA A 97 6.96 -2.13 2.53
N LEU A 98 6.62 -2.35 3.80
CA LEU A 98 7.24 -1.65 4.93
C LEU A 98 8.74 -2.01 5.09
N PHE A 99 9.11 -3.27 4.84
CA PHE A 99 10.51 -3.68 4.82
C PHE A 99 11.28 -2.97 3.70
N GLY A 100 10.71 -2.92 2.49
CA GLY A 100 11.28 -2.19 1.37
C GLY A 100 11.45 -0.70 1.65
N MET A 101 10.46 -0.06 2.28
CA MET A 101 10.53 1.35 2.70
C MET A 101 11.68 1.57 3.70
N ARG A 102 11.84 0.71 4.71
CA ARG A 102 12.95 0.79 5.68
C ARG A 102 14.32 0.61 5.01
N LYS A 103 14.44 -0.31 4.06
CA LYS A 103 15.65 -0.46 3.25
C LYS A 103 15.93 0.76 2.39
N ALA A 104 14.88 1.37 1.83
CA ALA A 104 15.01 2.59 1.03
C ALA A 104 15.50 3.77 1.87
N LEU A 105 14.99 3.95 3.09
CA LEU A 105 15.44 5.02 4.00
C LEU A 105 16.92 4.94 4.36
N LYS A 106 17.51 3.75 4.33
CA LYS A 106 18.95 3.54 4.59
C LYS A 106 19.83 3.69 3.35
N SER A 107 19.24 4.04 2.20
CA SER A 107 20.05 4.34 1.03
C SER A 107 20.81 5.64 1.22
N ASP A 108 22.07 5.60 0.81
CA ASP A 108 22.88 6.80 0.74
C ASP A 108 22.38 7.67 -0.43
N VAL A 109 21.75 8.80 -0.10
CA VAL A 109 21.14 9.73 -1.06
C VAL A 109 21.51 11.15 -0.65
N GLU A 110 22.12 11.88 -1.59
CA GLU A 110 22.34 13.31 -1.44
C GLU A 110 21.09 14.10 -1.87
N GLY A 111 20.75 15.15 -1.13
CA GLY A 111 19.62 16.02 -1.45
C GLY A 111 18.27 15.50 -0.99
N LEU A 112 17.22 15.82 -1.74
CA LEU A 112 15.85 15.42 -1.40
C LEU A 112 15.65 13.92 -1.70
N HIS A 113 15.38 13.16 -0.65
CA HIS A 113 15.12 11.73 -0.73
C HIS A 113 13.61 11.46 -0.61
N VAL A 114 13.03 10.85 -1.64
CA VAL A 114 11.63 10.45 -1.69
C VAL A 114 11.50 8.95 -1.87
N VAL A 115 10.71 8.30 -1.04
CA VAL A 115 10.39 6.87 -1.14
C VAL A 115 8.99 6.71 -1.72
N VAL A 116 8.87 5.91 -2.78
CA VAL A 116 7.60 5.66 -3.46
C VAL A 116 7.20 4.19 -3.33
N ASP A 117 6.01 3.94 -2.77
CA ASP A 117 5.35 2.63 -2.80
C ASP A 117 4.64 2.45 -4.14
N ASN A 118 4.93 1.34 -4.83
CA ASN A 118 4.28 1.00 -6.10
C ASN A 118 4.03 -0.51 -6.17
N ASP A 119 2.84 -0.89 -6.64
CA ASP A 119 2.49 -2.30 -6.88
C ASP A 119 3.47 -2.95 -7.87
N ALA A 120 3.68 -4.27 -7.72
CA ALA A 120 4.58 -5.02 -8.58
C ALA A 120 4.12 -5.11 -10.05
N ASP A 121 2.81 -4.90 -10.31
CA ASP A 121 2.23 -4.84 -11.65
C ASP A 121 2.31 -3.42 -12.25
N LEU A 122 1.73 -3.23 -13.42
CA LEU A 122 1.65 -1.95 -14.12
C LEU A 122 0.23 -1.35 -14.07
N SER A 123 -0.60 -1.73 -13.09
CA SER A 123 -1.94 -1.14 -12.93
C SER A 123 -1.89 0.37 -12.73
N VAL A 124 -0.81 0.89 -12.14
CA VAL A 124 -0.42 2.29 -12.22
C VAL A 124 0.92 2.37 -12.93
N HIS A 125 0.94 3.02 -14.08
CA HIS A 125 2.17 3.14 -14.86
C HIS A 125 3.17 4.08 -14.17
N PRO A 126 4.44 3.68 -14.00
CA PRO A 126 5.44 4.44 -13.23
C PRO A 126 5.82 5.80 -13.84
N MET A 127 5.51 6.06 -15.11
CA MET A 127 5.66 7.39 -15.71
C MET A 127 4.82 8.48 -15.04
N GLN A 128 3.82 8.11 -14.23
CA GLN A 128 3.03 9.04 -13.45
C GLN A 128 3.76 9.49 -12.15
N LEU A 129 4.97 9.04 -11.92
CA LEU A 129 5.78 9.41 -10.75
C LEU A 129 5.87 10.94 -10.58
N GLY A 130 5.98 11.67 -11.68
CA GLY A 130 6.02 13.14 -11.67
C GLY A 130 4.83 13.78 -10.94
N LEU A 131 3.62 13.19 -11.07
CA LEU A 131 2.41 13.68 -10.38
C LEU A 131 2.54 13.61 -8.86
N LEU A 132 3.23 12.60 -8.34
CA LEU A 132 3.45 12.45 -6.89
C LEU A 132 4.61 13.33 -6.38
N LEU A 133 5.59 13.59 -7.23
CA LEU A 133 6.79 14.33 -6.84
C LEU A 133 6.58 15.85 -6.86
N GLU A 134 5.66 16.36 -7.65
CA GLU A 134 5.41 17.79 -7.84
C GLU A 134 5.27 18.53 -6.49
N ASP A 135 4.31 18.13 -5.66
CA ASP A 135 4.04 18.80 -4.38
C ASP A 135 5.14 18.57 -3.32
N ILE A 136 5.93 17.49 -3.45
CA ILE A 136 7.08 17.27 -2.56
C ILE A 136 8.24 18.17 -3.00
N LEU A 137 8.46 18.33 -4.30
CA LEU A 137 9.53 19.16 -4.85
C LEU A 137 9.31 20.65 -4.57
N ASP A 138 8.06 21.13 -4.62
CA ASP A 138 7.75 22.52 -4.29
C ASP A 138 7.58 22.79 -2.78
N GLY A 139 7.61 21.72 -1.96
CA GLY A 139 7.53 21.78 -0.50
C GLY A 139 6.13 21.93 0.07
N SER A 140 5.07 21.86 -0.77
CA SER A 140 3.68 21.96 -0.32
C SER A 140 3.19 20.71 0.38
N ALA A 141 3.82 19.54 0.12
CA ALA A 141 3.52 18.28 0.76
C ALA A 141 4.79 17.53 1.21
N LYS A 142 4.61 16.60 2.14
CA LYS A 142 5.63 15.64 2.59
C LYS A 142 5.20 14.19 2.32
N ALA A 143 3.92 14.01 2.02
CA ALA A 143 3.34 12.75 1.59
C ALA A 143 2.28 13.00 0.52
N VAL A 144 2.25 12.18 -0.52
CA VAL A 144 1.30 12.28 -1.64
C VAL A 144 0.70 10.90 -1.91
N ALA A 145 -0.62 10.82 -1.93
CA ALA A 145 -1.36 9.60 -2.24
C ALA A 145 -1.99 9.66 -3.63
N GLY A 146 -1.63 8.72 -4.51
CA GLY A 146 -2.32 8.54 -5.79
C GLY A 146 -3.74 8.01 -5.56
N SER A 147 -4.73 8.67 -6.16
CA SER A 147 -6.14 8.36 -6.03
C SER A 147 -6.77 8.05 -7.39
N ARG A 148 -7.62 7.02 -7.42
CA ARG A 148 -8.45 6.65 -8.59
C ARG A 148 -9.79 7.36 -8.59
N ARG A 149 -10.08 8.17 -7.57
CA ARG A 149 -11.40 8.70 -7.25
C ARG A 149 -11.50 10.21 -7.36
N GLU A 150 -10.43 10.85 -7.79
CA GLU A 150 -10.44 12.30 -8.04
C GLU A 150 -11.13 12.59 -9.38
N ILE A 151 -11.58 13.81 -9.56
CA ILE A 151 -12.29 14.23 -10.78
C ILE A 151 -11.41 14.13 -12.04
N ASP A 152 -10.11 14.26 -11.86
CA ASP A 152 -9.08 14.16 -12.89
C ASP A 152 -8.46 12.76 -13.03
N SER A 153 -8.95 11.78 -12.24
CA SER A 153 -8.51 10.38 -12.35
C SER A 153 -9.08 9.70 -13.59
N ALA A 154 -8.28 8.87 -14.24
CA ALA A 154 -8.72 7.99 -15.32
C ALA A 154 -8.65 6.53 -14.85
N SER A 155 -9.80 5.90 -14.56
CA SER A 155 -9.83 4.55 -14.00
C SER A 155 -10.64 3.59 -14.86
N LEU A 156 -10.01 2.49 -15.30
CA LEU A 156 -10.65 1.36 -15.93
C LEU A 156 -10.77 0.23 -14.90
N ILE A 157 -11.95 0.09 -14.31
CA ILE A 157 -12.23 -0.89 -13.24
C ILE A 157 -13.26 -1.89 -13.74
N GLY A 158 -12.98 -3.19 -13.60
CA GLY A 158 -13.91 -4.27 -13.94
C GLY A 158 -15.19 -4.25 -13.09
N GLY A 159 -16.35 -4.53 -13.71
CA GLY A 159 -17.70 -4.21 -13.21
C GLY A 159 -18.21 -4.94 -11.96
N GLY A 160 -17.44 -5.82 -11.30
CA GLY A 160 -17.94 -6.63 -10.18
C GLY A 160 -17.54 -6.17 -8.77
N ARG A 161 -16.64 -5.21 -8.63
CA ARG A 161 -15.99 -4.86 -7.34
C ARG A 161 -16.62 -3.70 -6.57
N ASN A 162 -17.62 -3.04 -7.12
CA ASN A 162 -18.07 -1.73 -6.60
C ASN A 162 -18.80 -1.78 -5.26
N LYS A 163 -19.69 -2.77 -5.01
CA LYS A 163 -20.52 -2.79 -3.79
C LYS A 163 -19.69 -3.03 -2.52
N ARG A 164 -18.89 -4.09 -2.48
CA ARG A 164 -18.01 -4.41 -1.34
C ARG A 164 -16.97 -3.33 -1.10
N GLY A 165 -16.41 -2.79 -2.17
CA GLY A 165 -15.45 -1.70 -2.10
C GLY A 165 -16.04 -0.44 -1.48
N ASN A 166 -17.28 -0.09 -1.79
CA ASN A 166 -17.95 1.07 -1.20
C ASN A 166 -18.27 0.85 0.29
N LEU A 167 -18.77 -0.34 0.66
CA LEU A 167 -18.99 -0.67 2.07
C LEU A 167 -17.70 -0.53 2.89
N PHE A 168 -16.60 -1.09 2.40
CA PHE A 168 -15.29 -0.96 3.07
C PHE A 168 -14.84 0.50 3.20
N ILE A 169 -15.14 1.34 2.19
CA ILE A 169 -14.84 2.77 2.23
C ILE A 169 -15.69 3.46 3.30
N ASN A 170 -17.00 3.21 3.36
CA ASN A 170 -17.87 3.81 4.35
C ASN A 170 -17.42 3.45 5.77
N ILE A 171 -16.94 2.21 5.97
CA ILE A 171 -16.45 1.74 7.26
C ILE A 171 -15.18 2.49 7.68
N TRP A 172 -14.14 2.50 6.84
CA TRP A 172 -12.90 3.18 7.24
C TRP A 172 -13.08 4.70 7.36
N GLN A 173 -13.93 5.31 6.55
CA GLN A 173 -14.25 6.74 6.66
C GLN A 173 -14.94 7.08 7.99
N TYR A 174 -15.81 6.22 8.47
CA TYR A 174 -16.44 6.38 9.76
C TYR A 174 -15.44 6.33 10.92
N PHE A 175 -14.58 5.32 10.92
CA PHE A 175 -13.61 5.11 11.99
C PHE A 175 -12.40 6.06 11.96
N LEU A 176 -12.11 6.68 10.80
CA LEU A 176 -10.97 7.56 10.57
C LEU A 176 -11.43 8.88 9.90
N PRO A 177 -12.26 9.69 10.58
CA PRO A 177 -12.92 10.84 9.97
C PRO A 177 -11.94 11.91 9.46
N GLU A 178 -10.87 12.23 10.19
CA GLU A 178 -9.87 13.21 9.75
C GLU A 178 -9.11 12.74 8.49
N LEU A 179 -8.88 11.44 8.37
CA LEU A 179 -8.32 10.86 7.15
C LEU A 179 -9.32 10.96 5.99
N ALA A 180 -10.60 10.71 6.25
CA ALA A 180 -11.66 10.77 5.26
C ALA A 180 -11.87 12.17 4.66
N GLU A 181 -11.62 13.22 5.42
CA GLU A 181 -11.67 14.61 4.93
C GLU A 181 -10.56 14.90 3.89
N ARG A 182 -9.43 14.21 3.97
CA ARG A 182 -8.25 14.48 3.13
C ARG A 182 -8.06 13.46 2.01
N ILE A 183 -8.40 12.19 2.25
CA ILE A 183 -8.11 11.08 1.34
C ILE A 183 -9.40 10.37 0.92
N THR A 184 -9.51 10.10 -0.36
CA THR A 184 -10.66 9.41 -0.97
C THR A 184 -10.33 7.96 -1.38
N ASP A 185 -9.06 7.63 -1.58
CA ASP A 185 -8.58 6.30 -1.98
C ASP A 185 -7.38 5.88 -1.15
N THR A 186 -7.60 5.02 -0.16
CA THR A 186 -6.54 4.54 0.73
C THR A 186 -5.77 3.34 0.18
N ASN A 187 -6.39 2.53 -0.70
CA ASN A 187 -5.95 1.16 -1.01
C ASN A 187 -5.05 1.05 -2.25
N ARG A 188 -4.51 2.15 -2.76
CA ARG A 188 -3.54 2.10 -3.84
C ARG A 188 -2.12 2.22 -3.31
N ALA A 189 -1.29 1.24 -3.68
CA ALA A 189 0.15 1.44 -3.70
C ALA A 189 0.43 2.39 -4.88
N PHE A 190 0.89 3.45 -4.72
CA PHE A 190 1.35 4.59 -5.50
C PHE A 190 1.24 5.81 -4.60
N LYS A 191 2.13 5.80 -3.62
CA LYS A 191 2.25 6.84 -2.62
C LYS A 191 3.70 7.25 -2.51
N ALA A 192 3.95 8.55 -2.45
CA ALA A 192 5.28 9.11 -2.26
C ALA A 192 5.39 9.74 -0.87
N PHE A 193 6.54 9.58 -0.25
CA PHE A 193 6.85 10.13 1.06
C PHE A 193 8.25 10.73 1.04
N GLU A 194 8.41 11.96 1.52
CA GLU A 194 9.73 12.47 1.89
C GLU A 194 10.33 11.58 2.98
N SER A 195 11.62 11.26 2.87
CA SER A 195 12.28 10.27 3.74
C SER A 195 12.17 10.60 5.23
N GLN A 196 12.31 11.85 5.61
CA GLN A 196 12.21 12.27 7.02
C GLN A 196 10.78 12.10 7.55
N ALA A 197 9.78 12.41 6.74
CA ALA A 197 8.38 12.20 7.10
C ALA A 197 8.06 10.71 7.21
N LEU A 198 8.55 9.89 6.27
CA LEU A 198 8.36 8.45 6.31
C LEU A 198 9.02 7.80 7.53
N ASP A 199 10.25 8.17 7.86
CA ASP A 199 10.96 7.64 9.03
C ASP A 199 10.22 7.93 10.33
N LYS A 200 9.67 9.14 10.47
CA LYS A 200 8.84 9.54 11.62
C LYS A 200 7.63 8.63 11.84
N ILE A 201 6.96 8.21 10.76
CA ILE A 201 5.72 7.43 10.86
C ILE A 201 5.95 5.92 10.87
N LEU A 202 6.99 5.40 10.20
CA LEU A 202 7.22 3.96 10.06
C LEU A 202 7.39 3.21 11.39
N SER A 203 7.90 3.87 12.42
CA SER A 203 8.05 3.28 13.76
C SER A 203 6.71 2.97 14.44
N GLN A 204 5.63 3.61 14.01
CA GLN A 204 4.29 3.49 14.60
C GLN A 204 3.44 2.40 13.93
N ILE A 205 3.81 1.98 12.70
CA ILE A 205 3.04 1.03 11.90
C ILE A 205 3.12 -0.38 12.50
N LYS A 206 1.96 -1.00 12.68
CA LYS A 206 1.80 -2.34 13.26
C LYS A 206 1.01 -3.30 12.38
N ILE A 207 0.37 -2.81 11.32
CA ILE A 207 -0.40 -3.62 10.38
C ILE A 207 0.49 -4.04 9.22
N TYR A 208 0.65 -5.35 9.01
CA TYR A 208 1.50 -5.92 7.94
C TYR A 208 0.71 -6.62 6.85
N THR A 209 -0.62 -6.54 6.93
CA THR A 209 -1.58 -7.04 5.97
C THR A 209 -2.08 -5.91 5.07
N PHE A 210 -3.19 -6.11 4.38
CA PHE A 210 -3.70 -5.16 3.40
C PHE A 210 -3.98 -3.72 3.93
N PRO A 211 -4.52 -3.50 5.16
CA PRO A 211 -4.78 -2.15 5.68
C PRO A 211 -3.53 -1.33 6.09
N TYR A 212 -2.30 -1.85 5.92
CA TYR A 212 -1.08 -1.08 6.23
C TYR A 212 -1.07 0.30 5.57
N GLN A 213 -1.67 0.41 4.38
CA GLN A 213 -1.75 1.68 3.65
C GLN A 213 -2.65 2.69 4.35
N ILE A 214 -3.74 2.22 4.96
CA ILE A 214 -4.63 3.06 5.77
C ILE A 214 -3.87 3.55 6.99
N GLU A 215 -3.14 2.66 7.66
CA GLU A 215 -2.34 3.02 8.83
C GLU A 215 -1.23 4.02 8.50
N LEU A 216 -0.52 3.86 7.37
CA LEU A 216 0.48 4.83 6.92
C LEU A 216 -0.12 6.23 6.73
N LEU A 217 -1.28 6.32 6.07
CA LEU A 217 -1.95 7.59 5.83
C LEU A 217 -2.49 8.20 7.14
N GLN A 218 -3.07 7.38 8.02
CA GLN A 218 -3.52 7.84 9.34
C GLN A 218 -2.34 8.30 10.21
N ALA A 219 -1.20 7.63 10.14
CA ALA A 219 0.01 8.07 10.82
C ALA A 219 0.51 9.42 10.31
N CYS A 220 0.37 9.72 9.00
CA CYS A 220 0.65 11.06 8.48
C CYS A 220 -0.24 12.11 9.16
N ILE A 221 -1.56 11.87 9.22
CA ILE A 221 -2.51 12.79 9.86
C ILE A 221 -2.12 13.02 11.33
N SER A 222 -1.94 11.95 12.08
CA SER A 222 -1.68 12.00 13.53
C SER A 222 -0.30 12.58 13.90
N ASN A 223 0.59 12.74 12.93
CA ASN A 223 1.92 13.33 13.11
C ASN A 223 2.07 14.69 12.40
N ASP A 224 0.96 15.30 11.96
CA ASP A 224 0.95 16.58 11.24
C ASP A 224 1.86 16.58 9.99
N VAL A 225 1.97 15.43 9.31
CA VAL A 225 2.69 15.33 8.05
C VAL A 225 1.79 15.92 6.95
N PRO A 226 2.24 16.97 6.21
CA PRO A 226 1.49 17.51 5.09
C PRO A 226 1.21 16.44 4.04
N LEU A 227 -0.07 16.01 3.96
CA LEU A 227 -0.55 14.93 3.10
C LEU A 227 -1.55 15.47 2.09
N VAL A 228 -1.31 15.19 0.81
CA VAL A 228 -2.22 15.52 -0.30
C VAL A 228 -2.54 14.31 -1.15
N LYS A 229 -3.56 14.41 -1.99
CA LYS A 229 -3.95 13.39 -2.96
C LYS A 229 -3.83 13.93 -4.37
N LYS A 230 -3.51 13.05 -5.32
CA LYS A 230 -3.41 13.34 -6.77
C LYS A 230 -4.22 12.33 -7.57
N GLY A 231 -4.96 12.80 -8.56
CA GLY A 231 -5.62 11.93 -9.54
C GLY A 231 -4.59 11.14 -10.35
N ILE A 232 -4.87 9.86 -10.58
CA ILE A 232 -3.99 8.97 -11.35
C ILE A 232 -4.76 8.22 -12.43
N ALA A 233 -4.05 7.80 -13.47
CA ALA A 233 -4.54 6.81 -14.42
C ALA A 233 -4.29 5.40 -13.87
N TYR A 234 -5.35 4.59 -13.85
CA TYR A 234 -5.35 3.25 -13.30
C TYR A 234 -6.06 2.26 -14.22
N ILE A 235 -5.48 1.09 -14.42
CA ILE A 235 -6.10 -0.03 -15.14
C ILE A 235 -6.18 -1.22 -14.19
N ASP A 236 -7.40 -1.73 -13.94
CA ASP A 236 -7.57 -2.90 -13.10
C ASP A 236 -7.03 -4.16 -13.78
N SER A 237 -6.20 -4.90 -13.09
CA SER A 237 -5.72 -6.20 -13.53
C SER A 237 -6.53 -7.29 -12.85
N GLU A 238 -7.49 -7.88 -13.56
CA GLU A 238 -8.34 -8.97 -13.05
C GLU A 238 -7.52 -10.19 -12.62
N ALA A 239 -6.40 -10.46 -13.32
CA ALA A 239 -5.55 -11.62 -13.06
C ALA A 239 -4.76 -11.54 -11.73
N ALA A 240 -4.63 -10.36 -11.13
CA ALA A 240 -3.74 -10.13 -10.00
C ALA A 240 -4.43 -9.82 -8.66
N SER A 241 -5.74 -10.04 -8.55
CA SER A 241 -6.46 -9.75 -7.30
C SER A 241 -6.05 -10.69 -6.18
N THR A 242 -5.50 -10.11 -5.10
CA THR A 242 -5.26 -10.83 -3.83
C THR A 242 -6.55 -11.06 -3.03
N GLN A 243 -7.65 -10.46 -3.46
CA GLN A 243 -8.98 -10.54 -2.83
C GLN A 243 -9.92 -11.50 -3.58
N SER A 244 -9.40 -12.53 -4.23
CA SER A 244 -10.18 -13.58 -4.88
C SER A 244 -9.87 -14.93 -4.23
N GLY A 245 -10.88 -15.67 -3.79
CA GLY A 245 -10.74 -17.01 -3.18
C GLY A 245 -11.91 -17.34 -2.26
N ASP A 246 -11.93 -18.54 -1.72
CA ASP A 246 -13.05 -19.09 -0.93
C ASP A 246 -13.22 -18.43 0.45
N ASN A 247 -12.21 -17.68 0.96
CA ASN A 247 -12.22 -17.02 2.28
C ASN A 247 -12.28 -15.49 2.20
N ILE A 248 -12.97 -14.94 1.19
CA ILE A 248 -13.07 -13.49 0.99
C ILE A 248 -13.74 -12.81 2.19
N THR A 249 -14.82 -13.38 2.72
CA THR A 249 -15.60 -12.85 3.84
C THR A 249 -14.75 -12.71 5.11
N GLU A 250 -14.05 -13.76 5.52
CA GLU A 250 -13.10 -13.74 6.64
C GLU A 250 -12.01 -12.67 6.44
N THR A 251 -11.50 -12.55 5.22
CA THR A 251 -10.46 -11.57 4.90
C THR A 251 -10.96 -10.15 5.09
N TYR A 252 -12.17 -9.82 4.67
CA TYR A 252 -12.74 -8.48 4.85
C TYR A 252 -13.05 -8.17 6.32
N LEU A 253 -13.62 -9.11 7.06
CA LEU A 253 -13.89 -8.93 8.48
C LEU A 253 -12.60 -8.68 9.28
N ASN A 254 -11.55 -9.44 8.98
CA ASN A 254 -10.22 -9.22 9.57
C ASN A 254 -9.67 -7.82 9.24
N GLN A 255 -9.88 -7.32 8.03
CA GLN A 255 -9.46 -5.96 7.65
C GLN A 255 -10.24 -4.90 8.43
N ILE A 256 -11.54 -5.10 8.67
CA ILE A 256 -12.36 -4.18 9.49
C ILE A 256 -11.85 -4.16 10.94
N HIS A 257 -11.59 -5.30 11.54
CA HIS A 257 -11.00 -5.36 12.87
C HIS A 257 -9.65 -4.62 12.95
N GLN A 258 -8.84 -4.69 11.91
CA GLN A 258 -7.58 -3.95 11.82
C GLN A 258 -7.81 -2.44 11.67
N ILE A 259 -8.83 -2.01 10.93
CA ILE A 259 -9.21 -0.58 10.85
C ILE A 259 -9.65 -0.08 12.23
N ILE A 260 -10.45 -0.85 12.95
CA ILE A 260 -10.86 -0.53 14.32
C ILE A 260 -9.64 -0.46 15.26
N ASP A 261 -8.67 -1.37 15.11
CA ASP A 261 -7.42 -1.32 15.88
C ASP A 261 -6.63 -0.03 15.58
N ILE A 262 -6.55 0.38 14.31
CA ILE A 262 -5.98 1.67 13.92
C ILE A 262 -6.73 2.80 14.63
N ALA A 263 -8.07 2.84 14.53
CA ALA A 263 -8.89 3.89 15.12
C ALA A 263 -8.68 4.00 16.64
N LYS A 264 -8.62 2.87 17.35
CA LYS A 264 -8.34 2.83 18.79
C LYS A 264 -6.94 3.35 19.12
N ARG A 265 -5.91 2.91 18.39
CA ARG A 265 -4.52 3.32 18.64
C ARG A 265 -4.28 4.81 18.37
N TYR A 266 -4.90 5.33 17.35
CA TYR A 266 -4.79 6.76 16.99
C TYR A 266 -5.88 7.62 17.65
N LYS A 267 -6.80 7.02 18.45
CA LYS A 267 -7.85 7.71 19.22
C LYS A 267 -8.77 8.55 18.33
N THR A 268 -9.12 8.03 17.16
CA THR A 268 -9.99 8.71 16.18
C THR A 268 -11.47 8.45 16.43
N ILE A 269 -11.81 7.52 17.31
CA ILE A 269 -13.19 7.12 17.68
C ILE A 269 -13.31 6.95 19.19
N ASP A 270 -14.50 7.18 19.72
CA ASP A 270 -14.82 6.90 21.13
C ASP A 270 -14.75 5.37 21.37
N PRO A 271 -14.07 4.89 22.43
CA PRO A 271 -14.07 3.47 22.79
C PRO A 271 -15.47 2.87 23.01
N ASP A 272 -16.44 3.68 23.43
CA ASP A 272 -17.83 3.28 23.68
C ASP A 272 -18.74 3.46 22.45
N ASP A 273 -18.19 3.77 21.30
CA ASP A 273 -18.95 3.93 20.06
C ASP A 273 -19.73 2.65 19.71
N ALA A 274 -21.01 2.79 19.41
CA ALA A 274 -21.93 1.66 19.21
C ALA A 274 -21.58 0.83 17.97
N LEU A 275 -21.15 1.47 16.85
CA LEU A 275 -20.71 0.75 15.65
C LEU A 275 -19.40 0.02 15.90
N LEU A 276 -18.48 0.60 16.67
CA LEU A 276 -17.26 -0.08 17.07
C LEU A 276 -17.57 -1.37 17.83
N GLN A 277 -18.47 -1.31 18.83
CA GLN A 277 -18.88 -2.48 19.60
C GLN A 277 -19.59 -3.51 18.70
N TYR A 278 -20.45 -3.06 17.80
CA TYR A 278 -21.14 -3.91 16.83
C TYR A 278 -20.13 -4.69 15.97
N PHE A 279 -19.21 -4.01 15.29
CA PHE A 279 -18.23 -4.66 14.43
C PHE A 279 -17.22 -5.55 15.17
N MET A 280 -16.94 -5.27 16.44
CA MET A 280 -16.10 -6.14 17.27
C MET A 280 -16.78 -7.43 17.68
N SER A 281 -18.10 -7.49 17.67
CA SER A 281 -18.91 -8.64 18.09
C SER A 281 -19.61 -9.40 16.94
N ILE A 282 -19.57 -8.87 15.72
CA ILE A 282 -20.26 -9.44 14.57
C ILE A 282 -19.67 -10.80 14.19
N SER A 283 -20.57 -11.75 13.87
CA SER A 283 -20.16 -13.07 13.32
C SER A 283 -19.83 -13.00 11.84
N GLU A 284 -19.12 -14.00 11.33
CA GLU A 284 -18.85 -14.12 9.88
C GLU A 284 -20.16 -14.27 9.07
N ASP A 285 -21.16 -14.95 9.61
CA ASP A 285 -22.44 -15.13 8.94
C ASP A 285 -23.22 -13.82 8.84
N ASP A 286 -23.25 -13.02 9.94
CA ASP A 286 -23.88 -11.70 9.91
C ASP A 286 -23.13 -10.75 8.96
N TRP A 287 -21.80 -10.80 8.97
CA TRP A 287 -21.01 -10.01 8.03
C TRP A 287 -21.31 -10.37 6.57
N ARG A 288 -21.49 -11.66 6.25
CA ARG A 288 -21.88 -12.12 4.90
C ARG A 288 -23.19 -11.52 4.45
N LEU A 289 -24.19 -11.45 5.35
CA LEU A 289 -25.49 -10.83 5.05
C LEU A 289 -25.35 -9.33 4.73
N ILE A 290 -24.47 -8.62 5.45
CA ILE A 290 -24.18 -7.21 5.17
C ILE A 290 -23.46 -7.05 3.83
N GLU A 291 -22.51 -7.92 3.49
CA GLU A 291 -21.82 -7.89 2.18
C GLU A 291 -22.78 -8.12 1.01
N GLU A 292 -23.79 -8.98 1.18
CA GLU A 292 -24.82 -9.25 0.17
C GLU A 292 -25.78 -8.08 0.00
N ASN A 293 -26.13 -7.42 1.09
CA ASN A 293 -27.08 -6.31 1.14
C ASN A 293 -26.48 -5.12 1.94
N PRO A 294 -25.46 -4.46 1.40
CA PRO A 294 -24.80 -3.37 2.14
C PRO A 294 -25.78 -2.20 2.35
N PRO A 295 -25.84 -1.64 3.57
CA PRO A 295 -26.62 -0.45 3.83
C PRO A 295 -26.08 0.75 3.06
N GLU A 296 -26.92 1.73 2.80
CA GLU A 296 -26.47 3.01 2.23
C GLU A 296 -25.61 3.78 3.25
N ASP A 297 -26.00 3.77 4.52
CA ASP A 297 -25.24 4.29 5.65
C ASP A 297 -24.94 3.17 6.64
N ILE A 298 -23.68 3.00 7.02
CA ILE A 298 -23.30 1.96 8.01
C ILE A 298 -23.94 2.19 9.39
N ARG A 299 -24.39 3.40 9.69
CA ARG A 299 -25.13 3.72 10.92
C ARG A 299 -26.49 3.04 11.00
N ASP A 300 -27.05 2.60 9.87
CA ASP A 300 -28.30 1.84 9.81
C ASP A 300 -28.14 0.37 10.28
N LEU A 301 -26.92 -0.04 10.64
CA LEU A 301 -26.64 -1.39 11.17
C LEU A 301 -26.94 -1.54 12.67
N ILE A 302 -27.19 -0.42 13.39
CA ILE A 302 -27.42 -0.40 14.84
C ILE A 302 -28.69 0.34 15.22
#